data_c63cd37afb8e6f453b39336f83c0910a
#
_entry.id   c63cd37afb8e6f453b39336f83c0910a
#
_cell.length_a   1.000
_cell.length_b   1.000
_cell.length_c   1.000
_cell.angle_alpha   90.00
_cell.angle_beta   90.00
_cell.angle_gamma   90.00
#
_symmetry.space_group_name_H-M   'P 1'
#
loop_
_entity.id
_entity.type
_entity.pdbx_description
1 polymer ?
#
loop_
_entity_poly.entity_id
_entity_poly.type
_entity_poly.pdbx_seq_one_letter_code
_entity_poly.pdbx_strand_id
1 'polypeptide(L)'
;VDGDYRCFFRLGNVYRQGIGPVLEALGERYRLLLLSGDNDREREKLSAFFAVDDMRFGQSPTDKLEFVGTLPTSGHNALMVGDGLNDAGALQASAVGIAVSENTSVFSPACDGILQAEHLQRLPRFLRFATGANRIVVASMVLSLLYNAVGLSFAVQGALSPLVSAILMPLSSISVMAFATGATRLAARYTGVER
;
A
#
# COMPACT_ATOMS: atom_id res chain seq x y z
N VAL A 1 30.36 -27.48 -28.07
CA VAL A 1 31.02 -28.78 -28.13
C VAL A 1 31.94 -28.72 -29.34
N ASP A 2 33.22 -28.97 -29.15
CA ASP A 2 34.24 -29.00 -30.20
C ASP A 2 34.43 -27.66 -31.01
N GLY A 3 34.07 -26.51 -30.43
CA GLY A 3 34.20 -25.19 -31.07
C GLY A 3 33.07 -24.82 -32.03
N ASP A 4 32.15 -25.74 -32.34
CA ASP A 4 31.02 -25.44 -33.21
C ASP A 4 29.78 -24.98 -32.47
N TYR A 5 29.19 -23.87 -32.89
CA TYR A 5 27.90 -23.37 -32.41
C TYR A 5 26.78 -24.24 -32.98
N ARG A 6 26.12 -25.04 -32.11
CA ARG A 6 25.01 -25.90 -32.51
C ARG A 6 23.63 -25.32 -32.28
N CYS A 7 23.51 -24.41 -31.28
CA CYS A 7 22.29 -23.70 -30.98
C CYS A 7 22.60 -22.46 -30.15
N PHE A 8 21.65 -21.54 -30.06
CA PHE A 8 21.65 -20.44 -29.14
C PHE A 8 20.32 -20.38 -28.38
N PHE A 9 20.39 -20.00 -27.13
CA PHE A 9 19.21 -19.75 -26.30
C PHE A 9 19.00 -18.25 -26.19
N ARG A 10 17.79 -17.77 -26.52
CA ARG A 10 17.39 -16.41 -26.28
C ARG A 10 16.61 -16.36 -24.97
N LEU A 11 17.21 -15.84 -23.91
CA LEU A 11 16.55 -15.58 -22.65
C LEU A 11 15.90 -14.20 -22.72
N GLY A 12 14.67 -14.11 -22.26
CA GLY A 12 13.94 -12.85 -22.13
C GLY A 12 13.14 -12.86 -20.84
N ASN A 13 12.92 -11.67 -20.27
CA ASN A 13 12.09 -11.53 -19.09
C ASN A 13 10.63 -11.77 -19.46
N VAL A 14 9.97 -12.63 -18.69
CA VAL A 14 8.53 -12.85 -18.78
C VAL A 14 7.87 -12.10 -17.63
N TYR A 15 7.13 -11.04 -17.98
CA TYR A 15 6.35 -10.31 -16.99
C TYR A 15 5.14 -11.12 -16.55
N ARG A 16 4.76 -10.96 -15.28
CA ARG A 16 3.54 -11.59 -14.76
C ARG A 16 2.33 -11.10 -15.53
N GLN A 17 1.44 -12.04 -15.86
CA GLN A 17 0.18 -11.71 -16.53
C GLN A 17 -0.61 -10.69 -15.69
N GLY A 18 -1.13 -9.64 -16.35
CA GLY A 18 -1.94 -8.60 -15.72
C GLY A 18 -1.16 -7.50 -15.00
N ILE A 19 0.19 -7.45 -15.08
CA ILE A 19 0.98 -6.37 -14.49
C ILE A 19 0.71 -5.01 -15.20
N GLY A 20 0.52 -5.00 -16.50
CA GLY A 20 0.25 -3.77 -17.26
C GLY A 20 -0.95 -3.00 -16.72
N PRO A 21 -2.16 -3.58 -16.65
CA PRO A 21 -3.33 -2.93 -16.04
C PRO A 21 -3.12 -2.46 -14.60
N VAL A 22 -2.27 -3.14 -13.82
CA VAL A 22 -1.91 -2.69 -12.45
C VAL A 22 -1.10 -1.41 -12.50
N LEU A 23 -0.07 -1.35 -13.35
CA LEU A 23 0.78 -0.18 -13.50
C LEU A 23 0.00 1.01 -14.07
N GLU A 24 -0.87 0.80 -15.05
CA GLU A 24 -1.77 1.84 -15.58
C GLU A 24 -2.66 2.41 -14.47
N ALA A 25 -3.37 1.55 -13.72
CA ALA A 25 -4.26 1.97 -12.64
C ALA A 25 -3.53 2.67 -11.48
N LEU A 26 -2.27 2.34 -11.23
CA LEU A 26 -1.43 3.01 -10.24
C LEU A 26 -0.90 4.34 -10.80
N GLY A 27 -0.47 4.38 -12.06
CA GLY A 27 0.05 5.57 -12.74
C GLY A 27 -0.95 6.73 -12.83
N GLU A 28 -2.27 6.44 -12.83
CA GLU A 28 -3.31 7.48 -12.75
C GLU A 28 -3.27 8.32 -11.45
N ARG A 29 -2.66 7.78 -10.38
CA ARG A 29 -2.72 8.39 -9.03
C ARG A 29 -1.38 8.63 -8.38
N TYR A 30 -0.38 7.86 -8.79
CA TYR A 30 0.93 7.84 -8.16
C TYR A 30 2.02 8.00 -9.23
N ARG A 31 3.09 8.65 -8.88
CA ARG A 31 4.31 8.61 -9.68
C ARG A 31 4.95 7.22 -9.50
N LEU A 32 5.17 6.54 -10.60
CA LEU A 32 5.78 5.21 -10.61
C LEU A 32 7.28 5.33 -10.82
N LEU A 33 8.04 4.64 -9.97
CA LEU A 33 9.50 4.54 -10.04
C LEU A 33 9.88 3.08 -10.25
N LEU A 34 10.81 2.80 -11.13
CA LEU A 34 11.36 1.47 -11.38
C LEU A 34 12.80 1.41 -10.87
N LEU A 35 13.08 0.47 -9.96
CA LEU A 35 14.42 0.14 -9.48
C LEU A 35 14.73 -1.31 -9.85
N SER A 36 15.52 -1.54 -10.89
CA SER A 36 15.86 -2.88 -11.38
C SER A 36 17.35 -3.16 -11.25
N GLY A 37 17.69 -4.36 -10.80
CA GLY A 37 19.06 -4.88 -10.87
C GLY A 37 19.48 -5.33 -12.27
N ASP A 38 18.52 -5.50 -13.18
CA ASP A 38 18.75 -5.92 -14.55
C ASP A 38 19.32 -4.78 -15.42
N ASN A 39 19.77 -5.17 -16.63
CA ASN A 39 20.18 -4.20 -17.64
C ASN A 39 18.98 -3.48 -18.26
N ASP A 40 19.25 -2.40 -19.02
CA ASP A 40 18.24 -1.51 -19.59
C ASP A 40 17.63 -1.98 -20.93
N ARG A 41 17.85 -3.23 -21.34
CA ARG A 41 17.36 -3.77 -22.63
C ARG A 41 15.85 -3.68 -22.82
N GLU A 42 15.11 -3.65 -21.73
CA GLU A 42 13.65 -3.58 -21.76
C GLU A 42 13.09 -2.16 -21.50
N ARG A 43 13.99 -1.17 -21.44
CA ARG A 43 13.62 0.24 -21.21
C ARG A 43 12.50 0.71 -22.15
N GLU A 44 12.61 0.37 -23.43
CA GLU A 44 11.62 0.78 -24.44
C GLU A 44 10.21 0.22 -24.14
N LYS A 45 10.11 -1.03 -23.72
CA LYS A 45 8.82 -1.62 -23.35
C LYS A 45 8.25 -1.03 -22.06
N LEU A 46 9.14 -0.72 -21.10
CA LEU A 46 8.75 -0.19 -19.80
C LEU A 46 8.41 1.30 -19.85
N SER A 47 8.86 2.01 -20.89
CA SER A 47 8.51 3.43 -21.11
C SER A 47 7.01 3.67 -21.34
N ALA A 48 6.24 2.61 -21.63
CA ALA A 48 4.78 2.68 -21.66
C ALA A 48 4.15 2.94 -20.27
N PHE A 49 4.86 2.60 -19.19
CA PHE A 49 4.34 2.69 -17.82
C PHE A 49 5.13 3.64 -16.92
N PHE A 50 6.42 3.86 -17.22
CA PHE A 50 7.32 4.64 -16.40
C PHE A 50 7.93 5.79 -17.22
N ALA A 51 8.06 6.96 -16.65
CA ALA A 51 8.81 8.03 -17.26
C ALA A 51 10.31 7.64 -17.36
N VAL A 52 11.00 8.12 -18.38
CA VAL A 52 12.40 7.76 -18.65
C VAL A 52 13.31 8.04 -17.44
N ASP A 53 13.10 9.19 -16.79
CA ASP A 53 13.88 9.64 -15.63
C ASP A 53 13.54 8.86 -14.34
N ASP A 54 12.42 8.13 -14.35
CA ASP A 54 11.93 7.33 -13.22
C ASP A 54 12.36 5.87 -13.31
N MET A 55 13.13 5.50 -14.33
CA MET A 55 13.66 4.14 -14.52
C MET A 55 15.15 4.07 -14.21
N ARG A 56 15.51 3.30 -13.20
CA ARG A 56 16.89 3.02 -12.78
C ARG A 56 17.19 1.56 -12.96
N PHE A 57 18.19 1.26 -13.78
CA PHE A 57 18.67 -0.09 -14.08
C PHE A 57 20.05 -0.33 -13.49
N GLY A 58 20.45 -1.61 -13.37
CA GLY A 58 21.76 -1.99 -12.82
C GLY A 58 21.92 -1.64 -11.34
N GLN A 59 20.81 -1.55 -10.60
CA GLN A 59 20.83 -1.17 -9.20
C GLN A 59 21.14 -2.36 -8.30
N SER A 60 22.22 -2.26 -7.52
CA SER A 60 22.48 -3.20 -6.43
C SER A 60 21.44 -3.03 -5.30
N PRO A 61 21.32 -4.00 -4.37
CA PRO A 61 20.48 -3.83 -3.18
C PRO A 61 20.82 -2.57 -2.36
N THR A 62 22.11 -2.21 -2.29
CA THR A 62 22.58 -1.01 -1.58
C THR A 62 22.13 0.27 -2.31
N ASP A 63 22.25 0.31 -3.65
CA ASP A 63 21.80 1.47 -4.43
C ASP A 63 20.30 1.71 -4.29
N LYS A 64 19.52 0.62 -4.27
CA LYS A 64 18.07 0.70 -4.02
C LYS A 64 17.75 1.25 -2.63
N LEU A 65 18.45 0.76 -1.59
CA LEU A 65 18.31 1.23 -0.22
C LEU A 65 18.63 2.73 -0.12
N GLU A 66 19.79 3.14 -0.64
CA GLU A 66 20.22 4.54 -0.62
C GLU A 66 19.22 5.44 -1.34
N PHE A 67 18.79 5.06 -2.53
CA PHE A 67 17.83 5.83 -3.30
C PHE A 67 16.50 5.99 -2.55
N VAL A 68 15.92 4.90 -2.05
CA VAL A 68 14.66 4.94 -1.29
C VAL A 68 14.80 5.79 -0.03
N GLY A 69 15.95 5.71 0.66
CA GLY A 69 16.28 6.52 1.83
C GLY A 69 16.34 8.03 1.56
N THR A 70 16.56 8.46 0.30
CA THR A 70 16.57 9.89 -0.06
C THR A 70 15.16 10.47 -0.28
N LEU A 71 14.16 9.65 -0.55
CA LEU A 71 12.80 10.11 -0.90
C LEU A 71 12.11 10.90 0.21
N PRO A 72 12.15 10.50 1.50
CA PRO A 72 11.56 11.26 2.59
C PRO A 72 12.18 12.65 2.75
N THR A 73 13.49 12.79 2.57
CA THR A 73 14.18 14.08 2.65
C THR A 73 13.81 15.02 1.51
N SER A 74 13.34 14.46 0.39
CA SER A 74 12.79 15.19 -0.76
C SER A 74 11.30 15.49 -0.62
N GLY A 75 10.68 15.18 0.54
CA GLY A 75 9.25 15.41 0.78
C GLY A 75 8.31 14.37 0.16
N HIS A 76 8.84 13.23 -0.30
CA HIS A 76 8.06 12.16 -0.91
C HIS A 76 7.96 10.94 0.00
N ASN A 77 6.75 10.43 0.21
CA ASN A 77 6.52 9.14 0.85
C ASN A 77 6.43 8.05 -0.20
N ALA A 78 7.30 7.05 -0.11
CA ALA A 78 7.33 5.94 -1.05
C ALA A 78 6.63 4.71 -0.50
N LEU A 79 5.76 4.11 -1.31
CA LEU A 79 5.37 2.72 -1.17
C LEU A 79 6.32 1.90 -2.05
N MET A 80 7.08 1.00 -1.46
CA MET A 80 7.93 0.07 -2.18
C MET A 80 7.28 -1.30 -2.28
N VAL A 81 7.36 -1.89 -3.47
CA VAL A 81 6.92 -3.27 -3.74
C VAL A 81 8.12 -4.04 -4.29
N GLY A 82 8.52 -5.10 -3.63
CA GLY A 82 9.69 -5.90 -3.99
C GLY A 82 9.55 -7.38 -3.65
N ASP A 83 10.57 -8.19 -3.93
CA ASP A 83 10.56 -9.65 -3.69
C ASP A 83 10.82 -10.03 -2.22
N GLY A 84 11.20 -9.08 -1.39
CA GLY A 84 11.42 -9.27 0.04
C GLY A 84 12.79 -9.86 0.42
N LEU A 85 13.51 -10.49 -0.50
CA LEU A 85 14.84 -11.06 -0.25
C LEU A 85 15.95 -10.06 -0.62
N ASN A 86 16.01 -9.69 -1.87
CA ASN A 86 17.03 -8.77 -2.38
C ASN A 86 16.71 -7.30 -2.03
N ASP A 87 15.42 -7.00 -1.83
CA ASP A 87 14.90 -5.67 -1.60
C ASP A 87 14.61 -5.36 -0.11
N ALA A 88 14.97 -6.28 0.81
CA ALA A 88 14.65 -6.16 2.24
C ALA A 88 15.06 -4.81 2.86
N GLY A 89 16.27 -4.34 2.58
CA GLY A 89 16.77 -3.05 3.07
C GLY A 89 15.96 -1.87 2.54
N ALA A 90 15.66 -1.87 1.24
CA ALA A 90 14.91 -0.80 0.60
C ALA A 90 13.43 -0.83 1.01
N LEU A 91 12.84 -2.02 1.20
CA LEU A 91 11.48 -2.17 1.75
C LEU A 91 11.38 -1.57 3.16
N GLN A 92 12.36 -1.83 4.02
CA GLN A 92 12.42 -1.29 5.38
C GLN A 92 12.65 0.23 5.41
N ALA A 93 13.41 0.77 4.46
CA ALA A 93 13.69 2.21 4.37
C ALA A 93 12.53 3.00 3.74
N SER A 94 11.60 2.35 3.07
CA SER A 94 10.43 2.99 2.50
C SER A 94 9.41 3.39 3.56
N ALA A 95 8.52 4.34 3.26
CA ALA A 95 7.43 4.71 4.16
C ALA A 95 6.43 3.55 4.36
N VAL A 96 6.26 2.70 3.34
CA VAL A 96 5.53 1.44 3.41
C VAL A 96 6.21 0.43 2.49
N GLY A 97 6.64 -0.71 3.01
CA GLY A 97 7.25 -1.81 2.26
C GLY A 97 6.31 -2.99 2.11
N ILE A 98 6.01 -3.40 0.87
CA ILE A 98 5.21 -4.59 0.57
C ILE A 98 6.09 -5.63 -0.14
N ALA A 99 6.28 -6.77 0.49
CA ALA A 99 6.93 -7.92 -0.13
C ALA A 99 5.92 -8.74 -0.94
N VAL A 100 6.26 -9.04 -2.20
CA VAL A 100 5.47 -9.92 -3.06
C VAL A 100 6.12 -11.29 -3.07
N SER A 101 5.41 -12.31 -2.57
CA SER A 101 5.92 -13.69 -2.48
C SER A 101 4.95 -14.68 -3.08
N GLU A 102 5.49 -15.73 -3.70
CA GLU A 102 4.71 -16.90 -4.13
C GLU A 102 4.41 -17.83 -2.96
N ASN A 103 5.30 -17.84 -1.97
CA ASN A 103 5.17 -18.66 -0.78
C ASN A 103 5.27 -17.80 0.48
N THR A 104 4.15 -17.59 1.15
CA THR A 104 4.06 -16.81 2.38
C THR A 104 4.81 -17.43 3.57
N SER A 105 5.24 -18.69 3.44
CA SER A 105 6.04 -19.37 4.46
C SER A 105 7.51 -18.91 4.46
N VAL A 106 7.98 -18.26 3.39
CA VAL A 106 9.31 -17.66 3.29
C VAL A 106 9.17 -16.17 3.59
N PHE A 107 8.98 -15.85 4.84
CA PHE A 107 8.73 -14.50 5.28
C PHE A 107 10.03 -13.74 5.56
N SER A 108 10.16 -12.54 5.01
CA SER A 108 11.16 -11.55 5.44
C SER A 108 10.53 -10.59 6.44
N PRO A 109 11.07 -10.47 7.67
CA PRO A 109 10.54 -9.53 8.67
C PRO A 109 10.77 -8.05 8.33
N ALA A 110 11.41 -7.75 7.20
CA ALA A 110 11.79 -6.39 6.80
C ALA A 110 10.74 -5.68 5.92
N CYS A 111 9.43 -6.00 6.09
CA CYS A 111 8.37 -5.34 5.34
C CYS A 111 7.13 -5.13 6.22
N ASP A 112 6.31 -4.13 5.87
CA ASP A 112 5.05 -3.80 6.56
C ASP A 112 3.90 -4.70 6.14
N GLY A 113 3.98 -5.30 4.94
CA GLY A 113 2.96 -6.17 4.42
C GLY A 113 3.48 -7.20 3.44
N ILE A 114 2.76 -8.33 3.33
CA ILE A 114 3.03 -9.37 2.34
C ILE A 114 1.83 -9.48 1.42
N LEU A 115 2.12 -9.48 0.13
CA LEU A 115 1.14 -9.68 -0.92
C LEU A 115 1.47 -10.98 -1.65
N GLN A 116 0.53 -11.92 -1.69
CA GLN A 116 0.69 -13.09 -2.55
C GLN A 116 0.75 -12.66 -4.01
N ALA A 117 1.69 -13.22 -4.75
CA ALA A 117 1.96 -12.83 -6.12
C ALA A 117 0.75 -12.98 -7.05
N GLU A 118 -0.12 -13.96 -6.80
CA GLU A 118 -1.39 -14.17 -7.51
C GLU A 118 -2.41 -13.05 -7.30
N HIS A 119 -2.27 -12.30 -6.20
CA HIS A 119 -3.15 -11.20 -5.84
C HIS A 119 -2.58 -9.80 -6.16
N LEU A 120 -1.44 -9.73 -6.85
CA LEU A 120 -0.82 -8.46 -7.24
C LEU A 120 -1.78 -7.55 -8.01
N GLN A 121 -2.67 -8.12 -8.82
CA GLN A 121 -3.69 -7.39 -9.56
C GLN A 121 -4.70 -6.65 -8.66
N ARG A 122 -4.80 -7.01 -7.39
CA ARG A 122 -5.69 -6.35 -6.41
C ARG A 122 -5.04 -5.16 -5.71
N LEU A 123 -3.74 -4.95 -5.88
CA LEU A 123 -3.00 -3.86 -5.22
C LEU A 123 -3.64 -2.47 -5.42
N PRO A 124 -4.07 -2.04 -6.62
CA PRO A 124 -4.71 -0.73 -6.79
C PRO A 124 -6.03 -0.60 -6.02
N ARG A 125 -6.79 -1.70 -5.91
CA ARG A 125 -8.05 -1.74 -5.14
C ARG A 125 -7.77 -1.65 -3.65
N PHE A 126 -6.77 -2.38 -3.17
CA PHE A 126 -6.33 -2.36 -1.79
C PHE A 126 -5.88 -0.96 -1.34
N LEU A 127 -5.08 -0.27 -2.15
CA LEU A 127 -4.62 1.10 -1.84
C LEU A 127 -5.79 2.10 -1.81
N ARG A 128 -6.76 1.95 -2.71
CA ARG A 128 -8.00 2.74 -2.66
C ARG A 128 -8.80 2.49 -1.39
N PHE A 129 -8.93 1.22 -1.00
CA PHE A 129 -9.59 0.85 0.25
C PHE A 129 -8.86 1.41 1.47
N ALA A 130 -7.54 1.28 1.55
CA ALA A 130 -6.72 1.80 2.65
C ALA A 130 -6.90 3.32 2.82
N THR A 131 -6.90 4.08 1.71
CA THR A 131 -7.17 5.52 1.75
C THR A 131 -8.58 5.82 2.25
N GLY A 132 -9.57 5.03 1.82
CA GLY A 132 -10.96 5.15 2.30
C GLY A 132 -11.10 4.82 3.78
N ALA A 133 -10.44 3.75 4.24
CA ALA A 133 -10.44 3.31 5.63
C ALA A 133 -9.87 4.39 6.56
N ASN A 134 -8.77 5.05 6.16
CA ASN A 134 -8.20 6.15 6.94
C ASN A 134 -9.19 7.32 7.11
N ARG A 135 -9.95 7.66 6.06
CA ARG A 135 -11.01 8.70 6.16
C ARG A 135 -12.13 8.29 7.12
N ILE A 136 -12.50 7.00 7.15
CA ILE A 136 -13.51 6.47 8.08
C ILE A 136 -13.00 6.56 9.52
N VAL A 137 -11.73 6.25 9.77
CA VAL A 137 -11.10 6.40 11.10
C VAL A 137 -11.18 7.86 11.57
N VAL A 138 -10.77 8.81 10.72
CA VAL A 138 -10.84 10.24 11.05
C VAL A 138 -12.29 10.67 11.30
N ALA A 139 -13.24 10.25 10.46
CA ALA A 139 -14.66 10.56 10.67
C ALA A 139 -15.20 9.97 11.99
N SER A 140 -14.78 8.78 12.37
CA SER A 140 -15.13 8.15 13.65
C SER A 140 -14.58 8.94 14.84
N MET A 141 -13.35 9.45 14.74
CA MET A 141 -12.74 10.29 15.76
C MET A 141 -13.48 11.62 15.92
N VAL A 142 -13.84 12.26 14.80
CA VAL A 142 -14.63 13.50 14.80
C VAL A 142 -16.00 13.26 15.42
N LEU A 143 -16.67 12.18 15.06
CA LEU A 143 -17.97 11.80 15.62
C LEU A 143 -17.87 11.60 17.15
N SER A 144 -16.84 10.90 17.62
CA SER A 144 -16.58 10.70 19.06
C SER A 144 -16.33 12.02 19.78
N LEU A 145 -15.56 12.93 19.18
CA LEU A 145 -15.30 14.25 19.74
C LEU A 145 -16.58 15.08 19.85
N LEU A 146 -17.44 15.03 18.85
CA LEU A 146 -18.74 15.72 18.89
C LEU A 146 -19.64 15.18 20.00
N TYR A 147 -19.72 13.87 20.18
CA TYR A 147 -20.45 13.28 21.32
C TYR A 147 -19.91 13.78 22.66
N ASN A 148 -18.59 13.83 22.81
CA ASN A 148 -17.97 14.31 24.05
C ASN A 148 -18.23 15.80 24.28
N ALA A 149 -18.13 16.63 23.23
CA ALA A 149 -18.39 18.07 23.33
C ALA A 149 -19.84 18.38 23.73
N VAL A 150 -20.78 17.66 23.10
CA VAL A 150 -22.22 17.80 23.45
C VAL A 150 -22.46 17.31 24.88
N GLY A 151 -21.96 16.13 25.24
CA GLY A 151 -22.11 15.62 26.62
C GLY A 151 -21.55 16.55 27.67
N LEU A 152 -20.33 17.09 27.41
CA LEU A 152 -19.69 18.04 28.32
C LEU A 152 -20.48 19.34 28.45
N SER A 153 -21.05 19.85 27.35
CA SER A 153 -21.88 21.07 27.40
C SER A 153 -23.12 20.94 28.28
N PHE A 154 -23.79 19.79 28.23
CA PHE A 154 -24.92 19.49 29.13
C PHE A 154 -24.46 19.26 30.58
N ALA A 155 -23.29 18.64 30.78
CA ALA A 155 -22.73 18.39 32.11
C ALA A 155 -22.42 19.73 32.85
N VAL A 156 -21.79 20.70 32.17
CA VAL A 156 -21.42 22.00 32.72
C VAL A 156 -22.65 22.81 33.08
N GLN A 157 -23.75 22.64 32.35
CA GLN A 157 -25.02 23.33 32.65
C GLN A 157 -25.82 22.67 33.79
N GLY A 158 -25.32 21.57 34.37
CA GLY A 158 -26.02 20.83 35.42
C GLY A 158 -27.27 20.06 34.89
N ALA A 159 -27.45 19.99 33.59
CA ALA A 159 -28.61 19.37 32.96
C ALA A 159 -28.50 17.84 32.84
N LEU A 160 -27.35 17.25 33.14
CA LEU A 160 -27.09 15.83 33.10
C LEU A 160 -27.40 15.14 34.43
N SER A 161 -28.45 14.32 34.46
CA SER A 161 -28.66 13.43 35.60
C SER A 161 -27.70 12.22 35.50
N PRO A 162 -27.32 11.59 36.64
CA PRO A 162 -26.49 10.37 36.64
C PRO A 162 -27.05 9.26 35.78
N LEU A 163 -28.38 9.11 35.75
CA LEU A 163 -29.06 8.07 34.93
C LEU A 163 -28.87 8.32 33.42
N VAL A 164 -29.02 9.60 32.99
CA VAL A 164 -28.85 10.00 31.59
C VAL A 164 -27.39 9.79 31.14
N SER A 165 -26.43 10.15 31.97
CA SER A 165 -25.01 9.92 31.73
C SER A 165 -24.66 8.45 31.57
N ALA A 166 -25.22 7.59 32.42
CA ALA A 166 -25.02 6.13 32.38
C ALA A 166 -25.56 5.50 31.06
N ILE A 167 -26.58 6.08 30.43
CA ILE A 167 -27.14 5.62 29.16
C ILE A 167 -26.37 6.22 27.96
N LEU A 168 -26.03 7.51 28.02
CA LEU A 168 -25.37 8.20 26.90
C LEU A 168 -23.97 7.66 26.61
N MET A 169 -23.24 7.24 27.64
CA MET A 169 -21.87 6.78 27.51
C MET A 169 -21.75 5.48 26.68
N PRO A 170 -22.48 4.39 26.95
CA PRO A 170 -22.49 3.21 26.09
C PRO A 170 -23.09 3.49 24.72
N LEU A 171 -24.13 4.33 24.63
CA LEU A 171 -24.79 4.65 23.37
C LEU A 171 -23.84 5.34 22.38
N SER A 172 -23.02 6.28 22.83
CA SER A 172 -22.02 6.94 21.98
C SER A 172 -20.99 5.95 21.45
N SER A 173 -20.50 5.04 22.30
CA SER A 173 -19.51 4.02 21.91
C SER A 173 -20.11 3.03 20.88
N ILE A 174 -21.33 2.56 21.09
CA ILE A 174 -22.03 1.67 20.19
C ILE A 174 -22.27 2.37 18.83
N SER A 175 -22.67 3.64 18.85
CA SER A 175 -22.91 4.42 17.63
C SER A 175 -21.62 4.59 16.80
N VAL A 176 -20.50 4.92 17.42
CA VAL A 176 -19.20 5.06 16.74
C VAL A 176 -18.72 3.73 16.18
N MET A 177 -18.89 2.64 16.94
CA MET A 177 -18.55 1.29 16.48
C MET A 177 -19.41 0.85 15.30
N ALA A 178 -20.71 1.07 15.36
CA ALA A 178 -21.66 0.74 14.28
C ALA A 178 -21.34 1.55 13.01
N PHE A 179 -21.07 2.84 13.16
CA PHE A 179 -20.64 3.69 12.06
C PHE A 179 -19.34 3.18 11.43
N ALA A 180 -18.27 2.99 12.22
CA ALA A 180 -16.97 2.55 11.72
C ALA A 180 -17.07 1.19 10.99
N THR A 181 -17.77 0.21 11.59
CA THR A 181 -17.96 -1.11 11.01
C THR A 181 -18.80 -1.06 9.73
N GLY A 182 -19.91 -0.34 9.75
CA GLY A 182 -20.79 -0.19 8.58
C GLY A 182 -20.11 0.53 7.42
N ALA A 183 -19.44 1.63 7.70
CA ALA A 183 -18.72 2.41 6.69
C ALA A 183 -17.54 1.61 6.09
N THR A 184 -16.79 0.86 6.91
CA THR A 184 -15.69 0.02 6.43
C THR A 184 -16.18 -1.12 5.55
N ARG A 185 -17.28 -1.81 5.93
CA ARG A 185 -17.89 -2.84 5.08
C ARG A 185 -18.39 -2.27 3.75
N LEU A 186 -19.00 -1.10 3.79
CA LEU A 186 -19.45 -0.43 2.58
C LEU A 186 -18.27 -0.05 1.68
N ALA A 187 -17.20 0.52 2.24
CA ALA A 187 -15.99 0.84 1.51
C ALA A 187 -15.34 -0.40 0.87
N ALA A 188 -15.26 -1.54 1.60
CA ALA A 188 -14.72 -2.79 1.09
C ALA A 188 -15.53 -3.33 -0.11
N ARG A 189 -16.86 -3.24 -0.05
CA ARG A 189 -17.75 -3.62 -1.18
C ARG A 189 -17.56 -2.71 -2.38
N TYR A 190 -17.49 -1.38 -2.19
CA TYR A 190 -17.30 -0.42 -3.28
C TYR A 190 -15.93 -0.57 -3.96
N THR A 191 -14.89 -0.88 -3.21
CA THR A 191 -13.54 -1.07 -3.77
C THR A 191 -13.34 -2.47 -4.35
N GLY A 192 -14.27 -3.41 -4.09
CA GLY A 192 -14.18 -4.79 -4.58
C GLY A 192 -13.06 -5.61 -3.93
N VAL A 193 -12.66 -5.26 -2.70
CA VAL A 193 -11.64 -5.99 -1.93
C VAL A 193 -12.20 -7.29 -1.36
N GLU A 194 -13.51 -7.37 -1.10
CA GLU A 194 -14.20 -8.57 -0.58
C GLU A 194 -14.54 -9.63 -1.65
N ARG A 195 -14.16 -9.43 -2.91
CA ARG A 195 -14.46 -10.38 -4.02
C ARG A 195 -13.22 -11.11 -4.49
#